data_98fd8a0485a545020d794bdbec9ae633
#
_entry.id   98fd8a0485a545020d794bdbec9ae633
#
_cell.length_a   1.000
_cell.length_b   1.000
_cell.length_c   1.000
_cell.angle_alpha   90.00
_cell.angle_beta   90.00
_cell.angle_gamma   90.00
#
_symmetry.space_group_name_H-M   'P 1'
#
loop_
_entity.id
_entity.type
_entity.pdbx_description
1 polymer ?
#
loop_
_entity_poly.entity_id
_entity_poly.type
_entity_poly.pdbx_seq_one_letter_code
_entity_poly.pdbx_strand_id
1 'polypeptide(L)'
;SYKKQLKATPRAIEYLKQRGLSGEIAARFGLGYAPAGWRHLSTVFADYADPLLEESGLVVHHAEPAGLHHPDAPAGAADDKTEERRYDRFRNRIIFPIHDRRGRIIAFGGRVLDKGEPKYLNSPETPLFEKGREVFGLPQARVALREKNTAIVVEGYMDVVALAQHGVGNALA
;
A
#
# COMPACT_ATOMS: atom_id res chain seq x y z
N SER A 1 -9.62 -6.74 -1.29
CA SER A 1 -10.20 -5.77 -0.35
C SER A 1 -9.93 -4.33 -0.76
N TYR A 2 -8.69 -3.83 -0.80
CA TYR A 2 -8.34 -2.42 -1.02
C TYR A 2 -8.92 -1.79 -2.31
N LYS A 3 -9.00 -2.53 -3.42
CA LYS A 3 -9.67 -2.06 -4.65
C LYS A 3 -11.17 -1.79 -4.45
N LYS A 4 -11.86 -2.63 -3.67
CA LYS A 4 -13.28 -2.41 -3.32
C LYS A 4 -13.42 -1.17 -2.44
N GLN A 5 -12.54 -0.99 -1.47
CA GLN A 5 -12.56 0.17 -0.58
C GLN A 5 -12.30 1.47 -1.34
N LEU A 6 -11.40 1.49 -2.33
CA LEU A 6 -11.18 2.67 -3.17
C LEU A 6 -12.48 3.07 -3.90
N LYS A 7 -13.18 2.09 -4.50
CA LYS A 7 -14.45 2.36 -5.20
C LYS A 7 -15.57 2.84 -4.27
N ALA A 8 -15.55 2.43 -3.00
CA ALA A 8 -16.55 2.76 -2.00
C ALA A 8 -16.24 4.05 -1.23
N THR A 9 -15.07 4.67 -1.43
CA THR A 9 -14.63 5.82 -0.63
C THR A 9 -14.50 7.08 -1.51
N PRO A 10 -15.54 7.96 -1.56
CA PRO A 10 -15.54 9.16 -2.41
C PRO A 10 -14.32 10.05 -2.19
N ARG A 11 -13.88 10.24 -0.94
CA ARG A 11 -12.71 11.04 -0.59
C ARG A 11 -11.42 10.51 -1.23
N ALA A 12 -11.23 9.19 -1.28
CA ALA A 12 -10.07 8.58 -1.91
C ALA A 12 -10.12 8.73 -3.44
N ILE A 13 -11.30 8.62 -4.03
CA ILE A 13 -11.52 8.86 -5.47
C ILE A 13 -11.22 10.32 -5.80
N GLU A 14 -11.76 11.26 -5.02
CA GLU A 14 -11.55 12.69 -5.23
C GLU A 14 -10.07 13.07 -5.11
N TYR A 15 -9.37 12.50 -4.12
CA TYR A 15 -7.93 12.68 -3.98
C TYR A 15 -7.17 12.28 -5.26
N LEU A 16 -7.50 11.13 -5.87
CA LEU A 16 -6.84 10.68 -7.11
C LEU A 16 -7.19 11.59 -8.30
N LYS A 17 -8.44 12.05 -8.39
CA LYS A 17 -8.87 13.01 -9.42
C LYS A 17 -8.13 14.35 -9.31
N GLN A 18 -7.97 14.90 -8.10
CA GLN A 18 -7.19 16.12 -7.86
C GLN A 18 -5.71 15.97 -8.24
N ARG A 19 -5.20 14.73 -8.28
CA ARG A 19 -3.88 14.38 -8.79
C ARG A 19 -3.85 14.12 -10.29
N GLY A 20 -4.95 14.37 -11.00
CA GLY A 20 -5.05 14.16 -12.44
C GLY A 20 -5.19 12.71 -12.88
N LEU A 21 -5.49 11.79 -11.96
CA LEU A 21 -5.57 10.37 -12.27
C LEU A 21 -7.01 9.94 -12.57
N SER A 22 -7.21 9.27 -13.69
CA SER A 22 -8.49 8.69 -14.09
C SER A 22 -8.76 7.36 -13.38
N GLY A 23 -10.04 6.94 -13.37
CA GLY A 23 -10.41 5.62 -12.89
C GLY A 23 -9.79 4.48 -13.71
N GLU A 24 -9.56 4.71 -15.00
CA GLU A 24 -8.91 3.75 -15.89
C GLU A 24 -7.46 3.51 -15.49
N ILE A 25 -6.69 4.57 -15.27
CA ILE A 25 -5.28 4.45 -14.86
C ILE A 25 -5.18 3.83 -13.46
N ALA A 26 -6.09 4.21 -12.53
CA ALA A 26 -6.15 3.61 -11.21
C ALA A 26 -6.43 2.09 -11.30
N ALA A 27 -7.32 1.67 -12.18
CA ALA A 27 -7.61 0.25 -12.42
C ALA A 27 -6.42 -0.48 -13.05
N ARG A 28 -5.75 0.13 -14.04
CA ARG A 28 -4.56 -0.41 -14.72
C ARG A 28 -3.43 -0.71 -13.74
N PHE A 29 -3.16 0.21 -12.80
CA PHE A 29 -2.14 0.02 -11.77
C PHE A 29 -2.66 -0.74 -10.54
N GLY A 30 -3.94 -1.07 -10.51
CA GLY A 30 -4.55 -1.81 -9.41
C GLY A 30 -4.60 -1.04 -8.09
N LEU A 31 -4.68 0.31 -8.16
CA LEU A 31 -4.72 1.15 -6.97
C LEU A 31 -5.86 0.76 -6.03
N GLY A 32 -5.63 0.93 -4.76
CA GLY A 32 -6.58 0.65 -3.70
C GLY A 32 -6.61 1.74 -2.64
N TYR A 33 -7.45 1.54 -1.63
CA TYR A 33 -7.51 2.37 -0.45
C TYR A 33 -7.55 1.50 0.80
N ALA A 34 -6.70 1.78 1.76
CA ALA A 34 -6.73 1.22 3.10
C ALA A 34 -7.54 2.17 4.00
N PRO A 35 -8.67 1.73 4.57
CA PRO A 35 -9.48 2.54 5.48
C PRO A 35 -8.72 3.02 6.71
N ALA A 36 -9.26 4.04 7.39
CA ALA A 36 -8.64 4.61 8.58
C ALA A 36 -8.68 3.71 9.82
N GLY A 37 -9.50 2.66 9.81
CA GLY A 37 -9.65 1.73 10.93
C GLY A 37 -8.38 0.95 11.23
N TRP A 38 -8.18 0.63 12.50
CA TRP A 38 -6.98 -0.09 12.97
C TRP A 38 -6.93 -1.57 12.59
N ARG A 39 -8.09 -2.21 12.38
CA ARG A 39 -8.24 -3.64 12.14
C ARG A 39 -9.20 -3.94 10.99
N HIS A 40 -9.13 -3.17 9.90
CA HIS A 40 -9.98 -3.40 8.72
C HIS A 40 -9.74 -4.79 8.12
N LEU A 41 -8.52 -5.28 8.13
CA LEU A 41 -8.20 -6.58 7.57
C LEU A 41 -8.85 -7.75 8.34
N SER A 42 -9.30 -7.55 9.58
CA SER A 42 -10.11 -8.55 10.30
C SER A 42 -11.47 -8.81 9.64
N THR A 43 -11.95 -7.89 8.80
CA THR A 43 -13.16 -8.11 7.98
C THR A 43 -12.87 -8.85 6.67
N VAL A 44 -11.62 -9.08 6.36
CA VAL A 44 -11.15 -9.68 5.09
C VAL A 44 -10.63 -11.10 5.31
N PHE A 45 -9.90 -11.29 6.40
CA PHE A 45 -9.30 -12.57 6.78
C PHE A 45 -10.06 -13.17 7.95
N ALA A 46 -10.44 -14.44 7.83
CA ALA A 46 -11.18 -15.15 8.87
C ALA A 46 -10.37 -15.28 10.17
N ASP A 47 -9.06 -15.50 10.03
CA ASP A 47 -8.12 -15.48 11.14
C ASP A 47 -7.20 -14.26 11.01
N TYR A 48 -7.47 -13.24 11.81
CA TYR A 48 -6.64 -12.04 11.88
C TYR A 48 -5.34 -12.25 12.65
N ALA A 49 -5.24 -13.34 13.42
CA ALA A 49 -4.04 -13.73 14.15
C ALA A 49 -3.08 -14.59 13.32
N ASP A 50 -3.45 -14.95 12.07
CA ASP A 50 -2.60 -15.75 11.19
C ASP A 50 -1.20 -15.11 11.05
N PRO A 51 -0.12 -15.82 11.39
CA PRO A 51 1.25 -15.35 11.28
C PRO A 51 1.63 -14.88 9.87
N LEU A 52 0.98 -15.39 8.83
CA LEU A 52 1.20 -14.97 7.44
C LEU A 52 0.82 -13.50 7.20
N LEU A 53 -0.12 -12.94 7.96
CA LEU A 53 -0.46 -11.52 7.86
C LEU A 53 0.66 -10.62 8.38
N GLU A 54 1.39 -11.07 9.38
CA GLU A 54 2.56 -10.40 9.92
C GLU A 54 3.76 -10.59 8.99
N GLU A 55 4.03 -11.82 8.57
CA GLU A 55 5.12 -12.16 7.65
C GLU A 55 4.98 -11.41 6.31
N SER A 56 3.76 -11.26 5.79
CA SER A 56 3.49 -10.46 4.58
C SER A 56 3.58 -8.95 4.79
N GLY A 57 3.76 -8.49 6.03
CA GLY A 57 3.80 -7.08 6.39
C GLY A 57 2.47 -6.34 6.25
N LEU A 58 1.35 -7.05 6.25
CA LEU A 58 -0.01 -6.46 6.23
C LEU A 58 -0.47 -6.05 7.61
N VAL A 59 -0.09 -6.81 8.63
CA VAL A 59 -0.39 -6.59 10.05
C VAL A 59 0.91 -6.32 10.78
N VAL A 60 0.87 -5.41 11.73
CA VAL A 60 1.97 -5.17 12.68
C VAL A 60 1.57 -5.81 14.00
N HIS A 61 2.48 -6.56 14.55
CA HIS A 61 2.36 -7.14 15.87
C HIS A 61 3.43 -6.56 16.80
N HIS A 62 3.02 -5.94 17.87
CA HIS A 62 3.91 -5.52 18.95
C HIS A 62 3.66 -6.38 20.18
N ALA A 63 4.61 -7.25 20.49
CA ALA A 63 4.72 -7.83 21.80
C ALA A 63 5.43 -6.80 22.68
N GLU A 64 4.70 -5.90 23.36
CA GLU A 64 5.30 -4.98 24.32
C GLU A 64 5.39 -5.61 25.70
N PRO A 65 6.53 -5.46 26.40
CA PRO A 65 6.54 -5.58 27.85
C PRO A 65 5.67 -4.47 28.44
N ALA A 66 4.79 -4.83 29.36
CA ALA A 66 3.88 -3.91 30.03
C ALA A 66 4.63 -2.66 30.55
N GLY A 67 4.35 -1.47 30.00
CA GLY A 67 4.87 -0.23 30.56
C GLY A 67 5.31 0.89 29.60
N LEU A 68 5.37 0.68 28.28
CA LEU A 68 5.74 1.75 27.34
C LEU A 68 4.53 2.24 26.54
N HIS A 69 4.12 3.46 26.80
CA HIS A 69 3.04 4.15 26.07
C HIS A 69 3.55 4.59 24.70
N HIS A 70 2.97 4.07 23.63
CA HIS A 70 3.19 4.60 22.28
C HIS A 70 2.29 5.81 22.08
N PRO A 71 2.79 7.00 21.66
CA PRO A 71 2.00 8.24 21.57
C PRO A 71 0.81 8.18 20.59
N ASP A 72 0.78 7.21 19.68
CA ASP A 72 -0.28 7.05 18.67
C ASP A 72 -1.27 5.91 18.96
N ALA A 73 -1.26 5.34 20.16
CA ALA A 73 -2.19 4.28 20.51
C ALA A 73 -3.59 4.86 20.85
N PRO A 74 -4.70 4.23 20.41
CA PRO A 74 -6.04 4.73 20.70
C PRO A 74 -6.30 4.73 22.22
N ALA A 75 -6.76 5.87 22.74
CA ALA A 75 -7.25 5.98 24.11
C ALA A 75 -8.52 5.08 24.23
N GLY A 76 -8.43 4.02 25.05
CA GLY A 76 -9.54 3.10 25.27
C GLY A 76 -9.19 1.61 25.27
N ALA A 77 -7.94 1.24 24.97
CA ALA A 77 -7.47 -0.16 25.05
C ALA A 77 -6.82 -0.49 26.40
N ALA A 78 -7.34 0.05 27.49
CA ALA A 78 -6.89 -0.25 28.82
C ALA A 78 -7.92 -1.15 29.51
N ASP A 79 -7.92 -2.44 29.16
CA ASP A 79 -8.33 -3.52 30.05
C ASP A 79 -7.88 -4.85 29.44
N ASP A 80 -7.03 -5.45 30.14
CA ASP A 80 -6.60 -6.83 30.28
C ASP A 80 -5.11 -7.06 29.94
N LYS A 81 -4.49 -7.77 30.85
CA LYS A 81 -3.09 -8.15 30.95
C LYS A 81 -2.57 -8.76 29.65
N THR A 82 -1.50 -8.16 29.07
CA THR A 82 -0.75 -8.72 27.93
C THR A 82 -1.56 -8.93 26.64
N GLU A 83 -2.37 -7.95 26.19
CA GLU A 83 -2.88 -7.99 24.84
C GLU A 83 -1.77 -7.67 23.85
N GLU A 84 -1.37 -8.69 23.12
CA GLU A 84 -0.59 -8.58 21.88
C GLU A 84 -1.29 -7.59 20.96
N ARG A 85 -0.75 -6.38 20.82
CA ARG A 85 -1.37 -5.35 19.99
C ARG A 85 -1.12 -5.63 18.52
N ARG A 86 -2.15 -6.14 17.84
CA ARG A 86 -2.15 -6.36 16.39
C ARG A 86 -2.96 -5.26 15.70
N TYR A 87 -2.40 -4.65 14.65
CA TYR A 87 -3.09 -3.64 13.85
C TYR A 87 -2.66 -3.66 12.39
N ASP A 88 -3.52 -3.15 11.51
CA ASP A 88 -3.23 -3.03 10.08
C ASP A 88 -2.07 -2.06 9.85
N ARG A 89 -1.07 -2.49 9.08
CA ARG A 89 0.06 -1.63 8.72
C ARG A 89 -0.37 -0.41 7.92
N PHE A 90 -1.28 -0.59 6.97
CA PHE A 90 -1.75 0.48 6.11
C PHE A 90 -3.12 0.99 6.60
N ARG A 91 -3.19 2.28 6.93
CA ARG A 91 -4.41 2.96 7.40
C ARG A 91 -4.51 4.35 6.77
N ASN A 92 -5.71 4.72 6.31
CA ASN A 92 -5.99 6.00 5.64
C ASN A 92 -5.01 6.32 4.50
N ARG A 93 -4.74 5.34 3.62
CA ARG A 93 -3.72 5.45 2.56
C ARG A 93 -4.24 4.96 1.23
N ILE A 94 -3.85 5.66 0.16
CA ILE A 94 -3.89 5.09 -1.20
C ILE A 94 -2.84 3.99 -1.26
N ILE A 95 -3.23 2.84 -1.78
CA ILE A 95 -2.41 1.63 -1.87
C ILE A 95 -1.94 1.41 -3.30
N PHE A 96 -0.66 1.23 -3.46
CA PHE A 96 0.05 0.90 -4.69
C PHE A 96 0.55 -0.54 -4.58
N PRO A 97 -0.04 -1.51 -5.32
CA PRO A 97 0.45 -2.87 -5.30
C PRO A 97 1.79 -2.96 -6.05
N ILE A 98 2.78 -3.54 -5.41
CA ILE A 98 4.09 -3.82 -5.99
C ILE A 98 4.06 -5.25 -6.52
N HIS A 99 4.48 -5.44 -7.76
CA HIS A 99 4.39 -6.71 -8.45
C HIS A 99 5.78 -7.25 -8.78
N ASP A 100 5.92 -8.56 -8.71
CA ASP A 100 7.08 -9.25 -9.27
C ASP A 100 7.07 -9.25 -10.82
N ARG A 101 8.13 -9.80 -11.41
CA ARG A 101 8.25 -9.93 -12.88
C ARG A 101 7.16 -10.78 -13.53
N ARG A 102 6.46 -11.63 -12.75
CA ARG A 102 5.35 -12.44 -13.22
C ARG A 102 3.99 -11.78 -13.06
N GLY A 103 3.96 -10.58 -12.48
CA GLY A 103 2.74 -9.79 -12.21
C GLY A 103 1.99 -10.22 -10.95
N ARG A 104 2.59 -10.98 -10.05
CA ARG A 104 2.01 -11.31 -8.75
C ARG A 104 2.30 -10.19 -7.76
N ILE A 105 1.32 -9.83 -6.94
CA ILE A 105 1.51 -8.84 -5.88
C ILE A 105 2.39 -9.44 -4.78
N ILE A 106 3.50 -8.79 -4.50
CA ILE A 106 4.50 -9.21 -3.50
C ILE A 106 4.61 -8.23 -2.33
N ALA A 107 4.15 -6.98 -2.51
CA ALA A 107 4.20 -5.94 -1.49
C ALA A 107 3.23 -4.80 -1.82
N PHE A 108 3.17 -3.82 -0.93
CA PHE A 108 2.39 -2.60 -1.11
C PHE A 108 3.19 -1.36 -0.72
N GLY A 109 2.98 -0.28 -1.46
CA GLY A 109 3.26 1.06 -1.03
C GLY A 109 1.97 1.76 -0.61
N GLY A 110 2.04 2.63 0.39
CA GLY A 110 0.89 3.38 0.88
C GLY A 110 1.20 4.87 0.97
N ARG A 111 0.37 5.72 0.37
CA ARG A 111 0.45 7.18 0.49
C ARG A 111 -0.71 7.71 1.31
N VAL A 112 -0.44 8.48 2.36
CA VAL A 112 -1.49 9.12 3.16
C VAL A 112 -2.30 10.10 2.30
N LEU A 113 -3.62 10.20 2.55
CA LEU A 113 -4.49 11.11 1.80
C LEU A 113 -4.25 12.56 2.18
N ASP A 114 -4.15 12.84 3.47
CA ASP A 114 -4.02 14.18 4.01
C ASP A 114 -2.73 14.35 4.81
N LYS A 115 -2.88 14.86 6.06
CA LYS A 115 -1.80 14.95 7.03
C LYS A 115 -1.59 13.61 7.70
N GLY A 116 -0.36 13.21 7.87
CA GLY A 116 0.05 11.97 8.54
C GLY A 116 1.48 11.60 8.18
N GLU A 117 2.18 11.03 9.14
CA GLU A 117 3.55 10.57 9.00
C GLU A 117 3.61 9.02 9.10
N PRO A 118 4.50 8.41 8.33
CA PRO A 118 5.23 8.97 7.19
C PRO A 118 4.31 9.20 5.99
N LYS A 119 4.62 10.18 5.14
CA LYS A 119 3.86 10.49 3.91
C LYS A 119 3.74 9.26 3.01
N TYR A 120 4.80 8.51 2.86
CA TYR A 120 4.85 7.20 2.18
C TYR A 120 5.28 6.12 3.17
N LEU A 121 4.59 4.99 3.12
CA LEU A 121 4.87 3.80 3.90
C LEU A 121 4.91 2.59 2.95
N ASN A 122 5.95 1.79 3.02
CA ASN A 122 6.05 0.56 2.25
C ASN A 122 5.88 -0.68 3.13
N SER A 123 5.58 -1.82 2.51
CA SER A 123 5.77 -3.12 3.15
C SER A 123 7.20 -3.24 3.68
N PRO A 124 7.42 -3.96 4.79
CA PRO A 124 8.76 -4.32 5.23
C PRO A 124 9.41 -5.28 4.23
N GLU A 125 10.67 -5.61 4.45
CA GLU A 125 11.30 -6.76 3.81
C GLU A 125 10.52 -8.03 4.19
N THR A 126 10.26 -8.90 3.22
CA THR A 126 9.55 -10.15 3.41
C THR A 126 10.21 -11.24 2.58
N PRO A 127 9.89 -12.53 2.78
CA PRO A 127 10.40 -13.60 1.90
C PRO A 127 10.09 -13.42 0.42
N LEU A 128 9.07 -12.59 0.08
CA LEU A 128 8.65 -12.31 -1.29
C LEU A 128 9.10 -10.95 -1.80
N PHE A 129 9.56 -10.04 -0.94
CA PHE A 129 9.83 -8.65 -1.30
C PHE A 129 11.14 -8.14 -0.70
N GLU A 130 12.08 -7.78 -1.57
CA GLU A 130 13.33 -7.12 -1.25
C GLU A 130 13.38 -5.76 -1.97
N LYS A 131 13.29 -4.65 -1.21
CA LYS A 131 13.15 -3.28 -1.75
C LYS A 131 14.20 -2.91 -2.79
N GLY A 132 15.44 -3.33 -2.59
CA GLY A 132 16.55 -3.02 -3.49
C GLY A 132 16.54 -3.78 -4.81
N ARG A 133 15.62 -4.73 -5.00
CA ARG A 133 15.56 -5.60 -6.19
C ARG A 133 14.28 -5.49 -7.01
N GLU A 134 13.29 -4.79 -6.48
CA GLU A 134 11.99 -4.68 -7.12
C GLU A 134 11.74 -3.25 -7.60
N VAL A 135 11.13 -3.11 -8.75
CA VAL A 135 10.74 -1.83 -9.34
C VAL A 135 9.22 -1.77 -9.53
N PHE A 136 8.64 -0.65 -9.11
CA PHE A 136 7.21 -0.40 -9.30
C PHE A 136 6.89 -0.10 -10.77
N GLY A 137 5.78 -0.64 -11.26
CA GLY A 137 5.27 -0.35 -12.59
C GLY A 137 5.78 -1.30 -13.70
N LEU A 138 6.67 -2.25 -13.39
CA LEU A 138 7.28 -3.12 -14.40
C LEU A 138 6.26 -3.90 -15.25
N PRO A 139 5.21 -4.56 -14.69
CA PRO A 139 4.21 -5.24 -15.53
C PRO A 139 3.47 -4.29 -16.46
N GLN A 140 3.12 -3.09 -15.98
CA GLN A 140 2.40 -2.09 -16.74
C GLN A 140 3.25 -1.44 -17.84
N ALA A 141 4.55 -1.35 -17.63
CA ALA A 141 5.51 -0.73 -18.55
C ALA A 141 6.04 -1.70 -19.62
N ARG A 142 5.84 -3.01 -19.47
CA ARG A 142 6.50 -4.07 -20.27
C ARG A 142 6.40 -3.86 -21.79
N VAL A 143 5.23 -3.49 -22.30
CA VAL A 143 5.03 -3.27 -23.73
C VAL A 143 5.83 -2.04 -24.20
N ALA A 144 5.66 -0.91 -23.51
CA ALA A 144 6.34 0.34 -23.87
C ALA A 144 7.87 0.23 -23.73
N LEU A 145 8.37 -0.53 -22.76
CA LEU A 145 9.80 -0.80 -22.63
C LEU A 145 10.37 -1.56 -23.83
N ARG A 146 9.61 -2.53 -24.37
CA ARG A 146 10.03 -3.27 -25.57
C ARG A 146 10.01 -2.40 -26.81
N GLU A 147 8.94 -1.60 -27.00
CA GLU A 147 8.76 -0.75 -28.16
C GLU A 147 9.78 0.39 -28.22
N LYS A 148 10.04 1.02 -27.07
CA LYS A 148 10.92 2.19 -26.97
C LYS A 148 12.39 1.83 -26.70
N ASN A 149 12.66 0.60 -26.28
CA ASN A 149 13.98 0.14 -25.83
C ASN A 149 14.64 1.07 -24.80
N THR A 150 13.83 1.72 -23.96
CA THR A 150 14.28 2.74 -22.99
C THR A 150 13.36 2.72 -21.78
N ALA A 151 13.94 2.82 -20.59
CA ALA A 151 13.22 3.03 -19.35
C ALA A 151 13.40 4.46 -18.85
N ILE A 152 12.35 5.04 -18.28
CA ILE A 152 12.39 6.30 -17.54
C ILE A 152 12.30 5.94 -16.06
N VAL A 153 13.32 6.28 -15.30
CA VAL A 153 13.34 6.03 -13.84
C VAL A 153 12.94 7.31 -13.13
N VAL A 154 11.97 7.20 -12.22
CA VAL A 154 11.47 8.30 -11.40
C VAL A 154 11.49 7.91 -9.91
N GLU A 155 11.34 8.89 -9.01
CA GLU A 155 11.51 8.65 -7.58
C GLU A 155 10.29 8.00 -6.91
N GLY A 156 9.09 8.17 -7.45
CA GLY A 156 7.88 7.80 -6.72
C GLY A 156 6.81 7.09 -7.53
N TYR A 157 6.00 6.30 -6.85
CA TYR A 157 4.86 5.57 -7.43
C TYR A 157 3.87 6.47 -8.14
N MET A 158 3.58 7.64 -7.54
CA MET A 158 2.65 8.61 -8.15
C MET A 158 3.17 9.16 -9.47
N ASP A 159 4.49 9.34 -9.60
CA ASP A 159 5.10 9.86 -10.83
C ASP A 159 4.97 8.83 -11.96
N VAL A 160 5.20 7.55 -11.67
CA VAL A 160 4.96 6.46 -12.64
C VAL A 160 3.52 6.46 -13.14
N VAL A 161 2.55 6.54 -12.21
CA VAL A 161 1.12 6.50 -12.55
C VAL A 161 0.70 7.75 -13.32
N ALA A 162 1.20 8.94 -12.94
CA ALA A 162 0.93 10.20 -13.62
C ALA A 162 1.52 10.21 -15.03
N LEU A 163 2.74 9.77 -15.22
CA LEU A 163 3.36 9.64 -16.54
C LEU A 163 2.57 8.69 -17.45
N ALA A 164 2.15 7.54 -16.91
CA ALA A 164 1.32 6.59 -17.65
C ALA A 164 -0.05 7.18 -18.02
N GLN A 165 -0.67 8.02 -17.16
CA GLN A 165 -1.89 8.76 -17.47
C GLN A 165 -1.74 9.64 -18.71
N HIS A 166 -0.57 10.19 -18.94
CA HIS A 166 -0.24 11.06 -20.06
C HIS A 166 0.47 10.33 -21.22
N GLY A 167 0.33 8.99 -21.31
CA GLY A 167 0.85 8.20 -22.42
C GLY A 167 2.33 7.82 -22.33
N VAL A 168 3.03 8.20 -21.26
CA VAL A 168 4.42 7.80 -21.01
C VAL A 168 4.43 6.47 -20.27
N GLY A 169 4.30 5.36 -20.99
CA GLY A 169 4.09 4.02 -20.43
C GLY A 169 5.35 3.27 -20.01
N ASN A 170 6.55 3.82 -20.23
CA ASN A 170 7.84 3.20 -19.93
C ASN A 170 8.53 3.77 -18.68
N ALA A 171 7.75 4.37 -17.76
CA ALA A 171 8.24 4.85 -16.48
C ALA A 171 8.23 3.77 -15.41
N LEU A 172 9.24 3.76 -14.54
CA LEU A 172 9.46 2.85 -13.42
C LEU A 172 9.94 3.63 -12.18
N ALA A 173 9.70 3.10 -10.97
CA ALA A 173 10.22 3.64 -9.72
C ALA A 173 10.72 2.53 -8.80
#